data_0290d22dee38752770d5f54981196c61
#
_entry.id   0290d22dee38752770d5f54981196c61
#
_cell.length_a   1.000
_cell.length_b   1.000
_cell.length_c   1.000
_cell.angle_alpha   90.00
_cell.angle_beta   90.00
_cell.angle_gamma   90.00
#
_symmetry.space_group_name_H-M   'P 1'
#
loop_
_entity.id
_entity.type
_entity.pdbx_description
1 polymer ?
#
loop_
_entity_poly.entity_id
_entity_poly.type
_entity_poly.pdbx_seq_one_letter_code
_entity_poly.pdbx_strand_id
1 'polypeptide(L)'
;MHSPSRAACATDPAAADSAALADTGANTRPSAHPFDHLSPQAVLDALDATGLRGDGRLLQLNSYENRVFQVMLEDGGAVVAKFYRPGRWSDAQILEEHGFAAELAAAEVPVVAPLVLGDGQTLAHALIAGQPFRLAAYPRRSGHGPELDQPDTLRWLGRFIARLHAVGEQRAFVHRRTLDAQTFGHAPLARLLDADLIPPAQLDAWRSTCQQALALVDAAFAAVPAQPLRLHGDCHPGNILWRELVETQGDSSGPHIVDLDDAVMGPAIQDLWMLLSGSPDAMRGQMAAVLQGYRQFRRFDVRELALIEPLRTLRMIHHSAWLAERWSDPAFPPAFPWFGTAGYWGQQTMQLQEQIEAMGAPPLDLDWLD
;
A
#
# COMPACT_ATOMS: atom_id res chain seq x y z
N MET A 1 4.91 28.55 -32.54
CA MET A 1 4.04 29.72 -32.86
C MET A 1 2.65 29.43 -32.33
N HIS A 2 2.19 30.34 -31.45
CA HIS A 2 0.87 30.62 -30.93
C HIS A 2 0.28 29.75 -29.84
N SER A 3 0.59 30.08 -28.59
CA SER A 3 -0.38 30.39 -27.54
C SER A 3 -0.96 31.79 -27.77
N PRO A 4 -1.93 32.28 -26.98
CA PRO A 4 -2.78 31.81 -25.90
C PRO A 4 -4.23 32.33 -25.99
N SER A 5 -5.11 32.03 -25.05
CA SER A 5 -6.05 33.05 -24.54
C SER A 5 -6.69 32.68 -23.21
N ARG A 6 -6.49 33.56 -22.24
CA ARG A 6 -7.26 33.77 -21.01
C ARG A 6 -8.60 34.45 -21.32
N ALA A 7 -9.62 34.23 -20.49
CA ALA A 7 -10.59 35.21 -19.97
C ALA A 7 -11.47 34.48 -18.97
N ALA A 8 -11.48 34.81 -17.71
CA ALA A 8 -12.00 35.94 -16.94
C ALA A 8 -13.51 35.88 -16.76
N CYS A 9 -13.91 35.54 -15.51
CA CYS A 9 -14.54 36.40 -14.50
C CYS A 9 -15.90 37.00 -14.84
N ALA A 10 -16.94 36.69 -14.06
CA ALA A 10 -17.93 37.64 -13.52
C ALA A 10 -19.01 36.89 -12.72
N THR A 11 -19.03 37.08 -11.45
CA THR A 11 -19.90 37.90 -10.58
C THR A 11 -21.26 37.31 -10.25
N ASP A 12 -21.39 37.12 -8.94
CA ASP A 12 -22.61 37.02 -8.12
C ASP A 12 -23.57 38.24 -8.36
N PRO A 13 -24.88 38.08 -8.14
CA PRO A 13 -25.38 38.63 -6.89
C PRO A 13 -26.56 37.89 -6.21
N ALA A 14 -26.44 37.80 -4.90
CA ALA A 14 -27.34 38.24 -3.81
C ALA A 14 -28.82 37.80 -3.74
N ALA A 15 -29.12 37.10 -2.68
CA ALA A 15 -30.03 37.43 -1.57
C ALA A 15 -31.52 37.09 -1.67
N ALA A 16 -31.93 36.43 -0.58
CA ALA A 16 -33.22 36.41 0.10
C ALA A 16 -34.32 35.49 -0.44
N ASP A 17 -34.68 34.42 0.31
CA ASP A 17 -35.78 34.55 1.26
C ASP A 17 -35.89 33.32 2.17
N SER A 18 -36.29 33.56 3.39
CA SER A 18 -36.52 32.66 4.48
C SER A 18 -37.85 31.91 4.32
N ALA A 19 -37.81 30.58 4.49
CA ALA A 19 -38.99 29.86 4.99
C ALA A 19 -38.54 28.64 5.81
N ALA A 20 -38.84 28.68 7.08
CA ALA A 20 -38.72 27.57 8.00
C ALA A 20 -39.66 26.42 7.62
N LEU A 21 -39.12 25.20 7.59
CA LEU A 21 -39.93 23.96 7.69
C LEU A 21 -39.15 22.85 8.42
N ALA A 22 -39.66 22.56 9.60
CA ALA A 22 -39.77 21.26 10.25
C ALA A 22 -38.51 20.39 10.37
N ASP A 23 -37.97 20.42 11.55
CA ASP A 23 -37.28 19.39 12.29
C ASP A 23 -37.95 18.02 12.14
N THR A 24 -37.31 17.11 11.34
CA THR A 24 -37.48 15.69 11.50
C THR A 24 -36.13 15.12 11.91
N GLY A 25 -35.97 15.02 13.23
CA GLY A 25 -34.81 14.47 13.90
C GLY A 25 -34.53 13.04 13.53
N ALA A 26 -33.73 12.85 12.48
CA ALA A 26 -32.85 11.68 12.34
C ALA A 26 -31.52 12.06 12.98
N ASN A 27 -31.35 11.69 14.24
CA ASN A 27 -30.11 11.83 14.99
C ASN A 27 -29.06 10.83 14.45
N THR A 28 -28.63 11.02 13.19
CA THR A 28 -27.43 10.37 12.67
C THR A 28 -26.24 11.11 13.27
N ARG A 29 -25.73 10.59 14.40
CA ARG A 29 -24.37 10.96 14.83
C ARG A 29 -23.48 10.80 13.61
N PRO A 30 -22.73 11.84 13.18
CA PRO A 30 -21.72 11.67 12.16
C PRO A 30 -20.80 10.53 12.64
N SER A 31 -20.52 9.57 11.78
CA SER A 31 -19.56 8.52 12.10
C SER A 31 -18.25 9.21 12.45
N ALA A 32 -17.79 9.05 13.71
CA ALA A 32 -16.58 9.70 14.16
C ALA A 32 -15.42 9.23 13.26
N HIS A 33 -14.65 10.18 12.70
CA HIS A 33 -13.44 9.87 11.95
C HIS A 33 -12.50 9.07 12.86
N PRO A 34 -11.89 7.96 12.40
CA PRO A 34 -11.03 7.13 13.26
C PRO A 34 -9.91 7.90 13.97
N PHE A 35 -9.54 9.07 13.45
CA PHE A 35 -8.45 9.90 13.95
C PHE A 35 -8.90 11.30 14.43
N ASP A 36 -10.18 11.54 14.69
CA ASP A 36 -10.74 12.86 15.07
C ASP A 36 -10.04 13.51 16.26
N HIS A 37 -9.55 12.69 17.20
CA HIS A 37 -8.92 13.18 18.43
C HIS A 37 -7.40 13.25 18.34
N LEU A 38 -6.80 12.89 17.19
CA LEU A 38 -5.35 12.89 17.00
C LEU A 38 -4.86 14.30 16.63
N SER A 39 -4.92 15.23 17.59
CA SER A 39 -4.37 16.58 17.43
C SER A 39 -2.84 16.57 17.43
N PRO A 40 -2.17 17.63 16.91
CA PRO A 40 -0.72 17.75 16.99
C PRO A 40 -0.16 17.58 18.41
N GLN A 41 -0.83 18.15 19.43
CA GLN A 41 -0.41 18.00 20.82
C GLN A 41 -0.57 16.55 21.29
N ALA A 42 -1.67 15.88 20.95
CA ALA A 42 -1.88 14.46 21.30
C ALA A 42 -0.82 13.54 20.67
N VAL A 43 -0.35 13.86 19.45
CA VAL A 43 0.74 13.13 18.80
C VAL A 43 2.04 13.29 19.58
N LEU A 44 2.38 14.54 19.99
CA LEU A 44 3.58 14.82 20.77
C LEU A 44 3.54 14.15 22.14
N ASP A 45 2.41 14.30 22.87
CA ASP A 45 2.23 13.69 24.19
C ASP A 45 2.35 12.15 24.13
N ALA A 46 1.75 11.53 23.10
CA ALA A 46 1.83 10.08 22.91
C ALA A 46 3.26 9.62 22.58
N LEU A 47 4.01 10.40 21.79
CA LEU A 47 5.41 10.10 21.48
C LEU A 47 6.32 10.30 22.69
N ASP A 48 6.13 11.39 23.44
CA ASP A 48 6.89 11.68 24.66
C ASP A 48 6.75 10.57 25.71
N ALA A 49 5.53 10.00 25.82
CA ALA A 49 5.29 8.86 26.71
C ALA A 49 6.09 7.60 26.33
N THR A 50 6.59 7.50 25.10
CA THR A 50 7.48 6.42 24.67
C THR A 50 8.96 6.66 24.94
N GLY A 51 9.31 7.84 25.46
CA GLY A 51 10.68 8.28 25.69
C GLY A 51 11.30 9.07 24.53
N LEU A 52 10.57 9.30 23.44
CA LEU A 52 11.00 10.09 22.29
C LEU A 52 10.43 11.51 22.39
N ARG A 53 11.24 12.45 22.92
CA ARG A 53 10.79 13.82 23.19
C ARG A 53 10.77 14.67 21.94
N GLY A 54 9.57 15.11 21.54
CA GLY A 54 9.37 16.05 20.44
C GLY A 54 9.68 17.48 20.82
N ASP A 55 10.31 18.25 19.92
CA ASP A 55 10.61 19.68 20.13
C ASP A 55 9.45 20.62 19.77
N GLY A 56 8.27 20.06 19.47
CA GLY A 56 7.07 20.78 19.06
C GLY A 56 6.89 20.92 17.54
N ARG A 57 7.88 20.59 16.74
CA ARG A 57 7.81 20.61 15.27
C ARG A 57 7.39 19.25 14.73
N LEU A 58 6.23 19.20 14.11
CA LEU A 58 5.76 18.01 13.41
C LEU A 58 5.17 18.35 12.04
N LEU A 59 5.29 17.42 11.11
CA LEU A 59 4.71 17.50 9.77
C LEU A 59 3.94 16.21 9.49
N GLN A 60 2.65 16.33 9.19
CA GLN A 60 1.88 15.19 8.74
C GLN A 60 2.33 14.76 7.35
N LEU A 61 2.66 13.50 7.19
CA LEU A 61 3.03 12.89 5.92
C LEU A 61 1.79 12.31 5.23
N ASN A 62 1.89 12.16 3.92
CA ASN A 62 0.79 11.67 3.11
C ASN A 62 0.55 10.17 3.39
N SER A 63 -0.59 9.84 3.97
CA SER A 63 -1.04 8.47 4.23
C SER A 63 -2.56 8.47 4.40
N TYR A 64 -3.24 7.59 3.67
CA TYR A 64 -4.70 7.44 3.77
C TYR A 64 -5.08 6.40 4.82
N GLU A 65 -4.28 5.36 4.98
CA GLU A 65 -4.60 4.25 5.88
C GLU A 65 -4.33 4.60 7.34
N ASN A 66 -3.13 5.08 7.61
CA ASN A 66 -2.68 5.44 8.95
C ASN A 66 -2.57 6.97 9.09
N ARG A 67 -2.22 7.47 10.27
CA ARG A 67 -1.70 8.83 10.40
C ARG A 67 -0.21 8.77 10.67
N VAL A 68 0.54 9.41 9.80
CA VAL A 68 2.00 9.36 9.82
C VAL A 68 2.53 10.78 9.97
N PHE A 69 3.43 10.99 10.93
CA PHE A 69 4.01 12.29 11.23
C PHE A 69 5.52 12.21 11.25
N GLN A 70 6.19 13.12 10.57
CA GLN A 70 7.59 13.40 10.87
C GLN A 70 7.62 14.32 12.09
N VAL A 71 8.35 13.92 13.12
CA VAL A 71 8.51 14.69 14.37
C VAL A 71 9.99 14.99 14.58
N MET A 72 10.30 16.26 14.84
CA MET A 72 11.64 16.68 15.25
C MET A 72 11.80 16.45 16.74
N LEU A 73 12.96 15.93 17.15
CA LEU A 73 13.25 15.61 18.54
C LEU A 73 14.11 16.71 19.19
N GLU A 74 14.05 16.82 20.53
CA GLU A 74 14.84 17.79 21.33
C GLU A 74 16.37 17.61 21.16
N ASP A 75 16.82 16.39 20.86
CA ASP A 75 18.24 16.07 20.60
C ASP A 75 18.72 16.49 19.19
N GLY A 76 17.84 17.10 18.39
CA GLY A 76 18.10 17.49 17.01
C GLY A 76 17.88 16.39 15.97
N GLY A 77 17.49 15.18 16.39
CA GLY A 77 17.08 14.09 15.52
C GLY A 77 15.70 14.27 14.93
N ALA A 78 15.28 13.31 14.11
CA ALA A 78 13.91 13.26 13.60
C ALA A 78 13.45 11.79 13.48
N VAL A 79 12.19 11.57 13.82
CA VAL A 79 11.53 10.26 13.70
C VAL A 79 10.26 10.37 12.86
N VAL A 80 9.80 9.23 12.36
CA VAL A 80 8.48 9.08 11.76
C VAL A 80 7.60 8.31 12.74
N ALA A 81 6.58 8.98 13.28
CA ALA A 81 5.59 8.39 14.15
C ALA A 81 4.39 7.92 13.32
N LYS A 82 4.06 6.63 13.38
CA LYS A 82 2.94 5.99 12.68
C LYS A 82 1.87 5.61 13.68
N PHE A 83 0.70 6.21 13.56
CA PHE A 83 -0.50 5.85 14.32
C PHE A 83 -1.35 4.94 13.44
N TYR A 84 -1.53 3.70 13.90
CA TYR A 84 -2.27 2.70 13.16
C TYR A 84 -3.77 2.97 13.16
N ARG A 85 -4.41 2.72 12.03
CA ARG A 85 -5.87 2.81 11.93
C ARG A 85 -6.52 1.82 12.91
N PRO A 86 -7.42 2.30 13.79
CA PRO A 86 -8.18 1.43 14.68
C PRO A 86 -8.92 0.33 13.91
N GLY A 87 -8.83 -0.90 14.39
CA GLY A 87 -9.56 -2.04 13.83
C GLY A 87 -8.97 -2.70 12.57
N ARG A 88 -7.93 -2.12 11.94
CA ARG A 88 -7.30 -2.75 10.76
C ARG A 88 -6.48 -3.98 11.12
N TRP A 89 -5.57 -3.86 12.04
CA TRP A 89 -4.66 -4.93 12.48
C TRP A 89 -4.80 -5.17 13.99
N SER A 90 -4.60 -6.40 14.43
CA SER A 90 -4.38 -6.72 15.84
C SER A 90 -2.93 -6.41 16.24
N ASP A 91 -2.65 -6.33 17.54
CA ASP A 91 -1.29 -6.17 18.06
C ASP A 91 -0.36 -7.30 17.59
N ALA A 92 -0.86 -8.54 17.60
CA ALA A 92 -0.10 -9.70 17.13
C ALA A 92 0.31 -9.56 15.65
N GLN A 93 -0.57 -9.02 14.80
CA GLN A 93 -0.26 -8.78 13.39
C GLN A 93 0.75 -7.65 13.20
N ILE A 94 0.67 -6.57 13.98
CA ILE A 94 1.64 -5.47 13.93
C ILE A 94 3.00 -5.94 14.43
N LEU A 95 3.04 -6.63 15.57
CA LEU A 95 4.29 -7.13 16.14
C LEU A 95 4.96 -8.18 15.25
N GLU A 96 4.19 -8.95 14.49
CA GLU A 96 4.72 -9.91 13.53
C GLU A 96 5.38 -9.20 12.33
N GLU A 97 4.82 -8.08 11.86
CA GLU A 97 5.45 -7.20 10.86
C GLU A 97 6.73 -6.58 11.43
N HIS A 98 6.68 -6.02 12.66
CA HIS A 98 7.84 -5.43 13.32
C HIS A 98 8.98 -6.45 13.48
N GLY A 99 8.64 -7.69 13.86
CA GLY A 99 9.60 -8.79 13.96
C GLY A 99 10.24 -9.10 12.60
N PHE A 100 9.46 -9.11 11.53
CA PHE A 100 9.99 -9.33 10.18
C PHE A 100 10.90 -8.17 9.74
N ALA A 101 10.50 -6.92 9.99
CA ALA A 101 11.34 -5.76 9.71
C ALA A 101 12.67 -5.81 10.49
N ALA A 102 12.65 -6.24 11.75
CA ALA A 102 13.85 -6.39 12.58
C ALA A 102 14.77 -7.50 12.05
N GLU A 103 14.23 -8.64 11.61
CA GLU A 103 15.00 -9.72 10.97
C GLU A 103 15.65 -9.26 9.66
N LEU A 104 14.92 -8.52 8.85
CA LEU A 104 15.45 -7.94 7.61
C LEU A 104 16.60 -6.97 7.91
N ALA A 105 16.43 -6.08 8.88
CA ALA A 105 17.48 -5.15 9.29
C ALA A 105 18.71 -5.89 9.85
N ALA A 106 18.53 -6.93 10.65
CA ALA A 106 19.61 -7.77 11.19
C ALA A 106 20.36 -8.54 10.09
N ALA A 107 19.66 -8.87 8.99
CA ALA A 107 20.26 -9.46 7.79
C ALA A 107 20.83 -8.40 6.83
N GLU A 108 20.96 -7.16 7.28
CA GLU A 108 21.47 -6.02 6.47
C GLU A 108 20.65 -5.77 5.19
N VAL A 109 19.38 -6.14 5.16
CA VAL A 109 18.45 -5.71 4.11
C VAL A 109 18.07 -4.27 4.41
N PRO A 110 18.12 -3.34 3.44
CA PRO A 110 17.89 -1.93 3.68
C PRO A 110 16.40 -1.59 3.87
N VAL A 111 15.82 -2.08 4.95
CA VAL A 111 14.46 -1.75 5.39
C VAL A 111 14.52 -0.74 6.53
N VAL A 112 13.48 0.06 6.66
CA VAL A 112 13.31 0.96 7.79
C VAL A 112 12.48 0.23 8.86
N ALA A 113 13.18 -0.44 9.79
CA ALA A 113 12.56 -1.14 10.91
C ALA A 113 12.11 -0.15 12.02
N PRO A 114 11.07 -0.49 12.80
CA PRO A 114 10.62 0.34 13.92
C PRO A 114 11.68 0.41 15.02
N LEU A 115 11.71 1.55 15.70
CA LEU A 115 12.58 1.78 16.87
C LEU A 115 12.09 0.96 18.06
N VAL A 116 13.03 0.48 18.86
CA VAL A 116 12.74 -0.02 20.21
C VAL A 116 12.51 1.19 21.12
N LEU A 117 11.36 1.26 21.75
CA LEU A 117 10.93 2.35 22.61
C LEU A 117 11.46 2.21 24.04
N GLY A 118 11.20 3.20 24.88
CA GLY A 118 11.75 3.24 26.25
C GLY A 118 11.35 2.06 27.15
N ASP A 119 10.26 1.36 26.85
CA ASP A 119 9.80 0.15 27.54
C ASP A 119 10.35 -1.16 26.92
N GLY A 120 11.19 -1.07 25.91
CA GLY A 120 11.76 -2.22 25.22
C GLY A 120 10.86 -2.82 24.14
N GLN A 121 9.70 -2.22 23.87
CA GLN A 121 8.76 -2.65 22.82
C GLN A 121 8.93 -1.82 21.56
N THR A 122 8.39 -2.29 20.45
CA THR A 122 8.33 -1.54 19.19
C THR A 122 6.94 -0.98 18.89
N LEU A 123 5.93 -1.43 19.64
CA LEU A 123 4.54 -1.00 19.55
C LEU A 123 4.11 -0.38 20.87
N ALA A 124 3.74 0.88 20.88
CA ALA A 124 3.18 1.57 22.04
C ALA A 124 1.66 1.74 21.93
N HIS A 125 1.02 1.92 23.08
CA HIS A 125 -0.39 2.19 23.23
C HIS A 125 -0.59 3.54 23.91
N ALA A 126 -1.47 4.35 23.35
CA ALA A 126 -1.85 5.64 23.91
C ALA A 126 -3.37 5.74 24.06
N LEU A 127 -3.83 6.31 25.16
CA LEU A 127 -5.25 6.62 25.35
C LEU A 127 -5.44 8.12 25.06
N ILE A 128 -6.09 8.44 23.93
CA ILE A 128 -6.28 9.81 23.46
C ILE A 128 -7.79 10.09 23.44
N ALA A 129 -8.24 11.07 24.23
CA ALA A 129 -9.66 11.38 24.41
C ALA A 129 -10.53 10.14 24.75
N GLY A 130 -9.98 9.20 25.52
CA GLY A 130 -10.67 7.96 25.89
C GLY A 130 -10.68 6.87 24.82
N GLN A 131 -10.03 7.09 23.67
CA GLN A 131 -9.89 6.09 22.59
C GLN A 131 -8.48 5.48 22.58
N PRO A 132 -8.36 4.15 22.44
CA PRO A 132 -7.07 3.49 22.35
C PRO A 132 -6.45 3.67 20.95
N PHE A 133 -5.23 4.16 20.91
CA PHE A 133 -4.40 4.22 19.71
C PHE A 133 -3.16 3.36 19.88
N ARG A 134 -2.70 2.82 18.77
CA ARG A 134 -1.42 2.13 18.64
C ARG A 134 -0.49 3.00 17.83
N LEU A 135 0.77 3.09 18.26
CA LEU A 135 1.80 3.83 17.54
C LEU A 135 3.12 3.09 17.54
N ALA A 136 3.89 3.33 16.48
CA ALA A 136 5.28 2.94 16.37
C ALA A 136 6.09 4.13 15.84
N ALA A 137 7.37 4.16 16.18
CA ALA A 137 8.29 5.18 15.70
C ALA A 137 9.37 4.52 14.83
N TYR A 138 9.75 5.22 13.76
CA TYR A 138 10.72 4.75 12.79
C TYR A 138 11.83 5.81 12.61
N PRO A 139 13.08 5.40 12.29
CA PRO A 139 14.10 6.33 11.88
C PRO A 139 13.64 7.12 10.65
N ARG A 140 13.77 8.43 10.66
CA ARG A 140 13.49 9.23 9.47
C ARG A 140 14.51 8.95 8.38
N ARG A 141 14.09 8.54 7.20
CA ARG A 141 14.90 8.40 6.00
C ARG A 141 14.42 9.36 4.92
N SER A 142 15.36 9.89 4.13
CA SER A 142 15.05 10.72 2.97
C SER A 142 15.36 9.94 1.69
N GLY A 143 14.67 10.26 0.63
CA GLY A 143 14.88 9.66 -0.68
C GLY A 143 13.73 10.06 -1.63
N HIS A 144 13.87 9.70 -2.88
CA HIS A 144 12.84 9.81 -3.91
C HIS A 144 12.52 8.40 -4.44
N GLY A 145 11.48 8.26 -5.24
CA GLY A 145 11.19 6.99 -5.91
C GLY A 145 12.32 6.61 -6.88
N PRO A 146 12.61 5.32 -7.09
CA PRO A 146 13.62 4.86 -8.03
C PRO A 146 13.22 5.14 -9.48
N GLU A 147 14.20 5.39 -10.34
CA GLU A 147 14.04 5.50 -11.79
C GLU A 147 14.02 4.09 -12.41
N LEU A 148 12.82 3.61 -12.76
CA LEU A 148 12.62 2.23 -13.27
C LEU A 148 12.91 2.05 -14.76
N ASP A 149 13.22 3.11 -15.48
CA ASP A 149 13.70 3.08 -16.87
C ASP A 149 15.18 2.68 -16.98
N GLN A 150 15.91 2.72 -15.86
CA GLN A 150 17.32 2.36 -15.78
C GLN A 150 17.49 0.86 -15.42
N PRO A 151 18.07 0.03 -16.32
CA PRO A 151 18.26 -1.39 -16.04
C PRO A 151 19.11 -1.67 -14.79
N ASP A 152 20.08 -0.80 -14.48
CA ASP A 152 20.91 -0.96 -13.30
C ASP A 152 20.13 -0.76 -12.00
N THR A 153 19.23 0.22 -11.97
CA THR A 153 18.29 0.41 -10.85
C THR A 153 17.44 -0.84 -10.63
N LEU A 154 16.88 -1.41 -11.70
CA LEU A 154 16.08 -2.63 -11.63
C LEU A 154 16.90 -3.84 -11.14
N ARG A 155 18.15 -4.00 -11.58
CA ARG A 155 19.06 -5.04 -11.06
C ARG A 155 19.33 -4.85 -9.56
N TRP A 156 19.55 -3.61 -9.11
CA TRP A 156 19.73 -3.30 -7.70
C TRP A 156 18.49 -3.68 -6.88
N LEU A 157 17.31 -3.27 -7.33
CA LEU A 157 16.06 -3.62 -6.67
C LEU A 157 15.86 -5.13 -6.62
N GLY A 158 16.13 -5.84 -7.71
CA GLY A 158 16.09 -7.30 -7.74
C GLY A 158 16.97 -7.95 -6.68
N ARG A 159 18.19 -7.46 -6.45
CA ARG A 159 19.08 -7.94 -5.38
C ARG A 159 18.47 -7.75 -4.00
N PHE A 160 17.93 -6.55 -3.72
CA PHE A 160 17.36 -6.25 -2.41
C PHE A 160 16.09 -7.05 -2.13
N ILE A 161 15.20 -7.18 -3.10
CA ILE A 161 14.01 -7.98 -2.96
C ILE A 161 14.37 -9.48 -2.79
N ALA A 162 15.39 -9.97 -3.50
CA ALA A 162 15.87 -11.34 -3.31
C ALA A 162 16.38 -11.58 -1.88
N ARG A 163 17.11 -10.64 -1.29
CA ARG A 163 17.57 -10.71 0.11
C ARG A 163 16.41 -10.65 1.10
N LEU A 164 15.41 -9.77 0.84
CA LEU A 164 14.17 -9.73 1.61
C LEU A 164 13.47 -11.11 1.57
N HIS A 165 13.32 -11.68 0.39
CA HIS A 165 12.70 -12.99 0.21
C HIS A 165 13.51 -14.14 0.82
N ALA A 166 14.84 -14.07 0.82
CA ALA A 166 15.69 -15.06 1.47
C ALA A 166 15.49 -15.08 3.00
N VAL A 167 15.21 -13.93 3.62
CA VAL A 167 14.77 -13.86 5.02
C VAL A 167 13.31 -14.31 5.13
N GLY A 168 12.46 -13.90 4.18
CA GLY A 168 11.04 -14.21 4.15
C GLY A 168 10.73 -15.71 4.13
N GLU A 169 11.54 -16.51 3.44
CA GLU A 169 11.33 -17.97 3.30
C GLU A 169 11.73 -18.78 4.57
N GLN A 170 12.46 -18.18 5.52
CA GLN A 170 12.95 -18.91 6.71
C GLN A 170 11.85 -19.35 7.66
N ARG A 171 10.74 -18.63 7.71
CA ARG A 171 9.55 -18.97 8.50
C ARG A 171 8.29 -18.32 7.91
N ALA A 172 7.11 -18.82 8.28
CA ALA A 172 5.84 -18.23 7.89
C ALA A 172 5.37 -17.17 8.90
N PHE A 173 4.51 -16.27 8.47
CA PHE A 173 3.63 -15.51 9.35
C PHE A 173 2.57 -16.43 9.96
N VAL A 174 2.20 -16.16 11.20
CA VAL A 174 1.16 -16.91 11.95
C VAL A 174 -0.15 -16.11 11.98
N HIS A 175 -0.04 -14.78 12.09
CA HIS A 175 -1.19 -13.90 12.27
C HIS A 175 -1.51 -13.09 11.01
N ARG A 176 -0.53 -12.85 10.15
CA ARG A 176 -0.72 -12.11 8.91
C ARG A 176 -1.38 -12.96 7.83
N ARG A 177 -2.08 -12.27 6.91
CA ARG A 177 -2.86 -12.91 5.83
C ARG A 177 -1.95 -13.60 4.82
N THR A 178 -2.55 -14.50 4.06
CA THR A 178 -1.97 -15.03 2.82
C THR A 178 -2.62 -14.35 1.63
N LEU A 179 -1.81 -13.96 0.64
CA LEU A 179 -2.26 -13.44 -0.63
C LEU A 179 -2.65 -14.61 -1.53
N ASP A 180 -3.94 -14.82 -1.67
CA ASP A 180 -4.56 -15.82 -2.51
C ASP A 180 -5.87 -15.28 -3.12
N ALA A 181 -6.48 -16.06 -4.01
CA ALA A 181 -7.72 -15.68 -4.66
C ALA A 181 -8.87 -15.46 -3.67
N GLN A 182 -8.92 -16.22 -2.56
CA GLN A 182 -9.96 -16.08 -1.55
C GLN A 182 -9.82 -14.76 -0.79
N THR A 183 -8.62 -14.46 -0.29
CA THR A 183 -8.37 -13.32 0.61
C THR A 183 -8.34 -11.99 -0.16
N PHE A 184 -7.82 -11.97 -1.39
CA PHE A 184 -7.64 -10.74 -2.18
C PHE A 184 -8.61 -10.62 -3.36
N GLY A 185 -9.43 -11.64 -3.65
CA GLY A 185 -10.41 -11.66 -4.72
C GLY A 185 -11.84 -11.91 -4.25
N HIS A 186 -12.17 -13.13 -3.85
CA HIS A 186 -13.55 -13.52 -3.51
C HIS A 186 -14.11 -12.78 -2.29
N ALA A 187 -13.33 -12.65 -1.21
CA ALA A 187 -13.76 -11.90 -0.03
C ALA A 187 -13.92 -10.39 -0.33
N PRO A 188 -13.01 -9.71 -1.05
CA PRO A 188 -13.24 -8.34 -1.54
C PRO A 188 -14.48 -8.19 -2.42
N LEU A 189 -14.72 -9.11 -3.36
CA LEU A 189 -15.95 -9.12 -4.19
C LEU A 189 -17.21 -9.15 -3.32
N ALA A 190 -17.27 -10.06 -2.35
CA ALA A 190 -18.42 -10.17 -1.45
C ALA A 190 -18.66 -8.85 -0.70
N ARG A 191 -17.60 -8.24 -0.14
CA ARG A 191 -17.70 -6.94 0.56
C ARG A 191 -18.18 -5.80 -0.35
N LEU A 192 -17.73 -5.77 -1.62
CA LEU A 192 -18.20 -4.76 -2.58
C LEU A 192 -19.67 -4.90 -2.92
N LEU A 193 -20.17 -6.14 -3.03
CA LEU A 193 -21.58 -6.40 -3.26
C LEU A 193 -22.45 -6.02 -2.05
N ASP A 194 -21.92 -6.22 -0.83
CA ASP A 194 -22.63 -5.86 0.41
C ASP A 194 -22.60 -4.35 0.70
N ALA A 195 -21.63 -3.61 0.15
CA ALA A 195 -21.42 -2.19 0.45
C ALA A 195 -22.45 -1.25 -0.24
N ASP A 196 -23.22 -1.73 -1.20
CA ASP A 196 -24.23 -0.97 -1.97
C ASP A 196 -23.66 0.33 -2.62
N LEU A 197 -22.41 0.28 -3.05
CA LEU A 197 -21.68 1.40 -3.68
C LEU A 197 -21.59 1.28 -5.21
N ILE A 198 -22.13 0.21 -5.77
CA ILE A 198 -22.16 -0.04 -7.22
C ILE A 198 -23.53 0.37 -7.74
N PRO A 199 -23.62 1.37 -8.66
CA PRO A 199 -24.92 1.75 -9.21
C PRO A 199 -25.64 0.58 -9.89
N PRO A 200 -26.97 0.44 -9.74
CA PRO A 200 -27.71 -0.71 -10.25
C PRO A 200 -27.51 -0.99 -11.75
N ALA A 201 -27.29 0.06 -12.55
CA ALA A 201 -27.06 -0.09 -13.99
C ALA A 201 -25.71 -0.75 -14.35
N GLN A 202 -24.72 -0.72 -13.46
CA GLN A 202 -23.38 -1.31 -13.63
C GLN A 202 -23.24 -2.65 -12.89
N LEU A 203 -24.07 -2.92 -11.89
CA LEU A 203 -23.88 -4.01 -10.94
C LEU A 203 -23.77 -5.38 -11.61
N ASP A 204 -24.71 -5.73 -12.50
CA ASP A 204 -24.74 -7.07 -13.10
C ASP A 204 -23.57 -7.30 -14.06
N ALA A 205 -23.24 -6.30 -14.88
CA ALA A 205 -22.11 -6.38 -15.80
C ALA A 205 -20.79 -6.50 -15.04
N TRP A 206 -20.57 -5.62 -14.06
CA TRP A 206 -19.36 -5.63 -13.24
C TRP A 206 -19.21 -6.93 -12.46
N ARG A 207 -20.28 -7.38 -11.78
CA ARG A 207 -20.28 -8.64 -11.01
C ARG A 207 -19.92 -9.83 -11.88
N SER A 208 -20.58 -9.96 -13.05
CA SER A 208 -20.34 -11.07 -13.96
C SER A 208 -18.89 -11.06 -14.48
N THR A 209 -18.38 -9.90 -14.88
CA THR A 209 -17.00 -9.76 -15.36
C THR A 209 -15.99 -10.07 -14.24
N CYS A 210 -16.23 -9.57 -13.02
CA CYS A 210 -15.39 -9.86 -11.87
C CYS A 210 -15.36 -11.37 -11.54
N GLN A 211 -16.50 -12.06 -11.59
CA GLN A 211 -16.56 -13.51 -11.37
C GLN A 211 -15.82 -14.29 -12.45
N GLN A 212 -15.91 -13.88 -13.72
CA GLN A 212 -15.14 -14.49 -14.82
C GLN A 212 -13.62 -14.30 -14.61
N ALA A 213 -13.20 -13.08 -14.25
CA ALA A 213 -11.79 -12.81 -13.96
C ALA A 213 -11.29 -13.66 -12.80
N LEU A 214 -12.05 -13.77 -11.70
CA LEU A 214 -11.67 -14.58 -10.54
C LEU A 214 -11.60 -16.08 -10.86
N ALA A 215 -12.43 -16.60 -11.76
CA ALA A 215 -12.32 -18.00 -12.19
C ALA A 215 -10.98 -18.27 -12.90
N LEU A 216 -10.47 -17.31 -13.69
CA LEU A 216 -9.14 -17.42 -14.31
C LEU A 216 -8.01 -17.26 -13.27
N VAL A 217 -8.18 -16.39 -12.29
CA VAL A 217 -7.25 -16.27 -11.15
C VAL A 217 -7.16 -17.59 -10.41
N ASP A 218 -8.28 -18.21 -10.05
CA ASP A 218 -8.32 -19.51 -9.37
C ASP A 218 -7.57 -20.58 -10.17
N ALA A 219 -7.83 -20.64 -11.48
CA ALA A 219 -7.15 -21.59 -12.37
C ALA A 219 -5.63 -21.36 -12.44
N ALA A 220 -5.19 -20.10 -12.50
CA ALA A 220 -3.77 -19.76 -12.53
C ALA A 220 -3.06 -20.13 -11.22
N PHE A 221 -3.64 -19.80 -10.07
CA PHE A 221 -3.08 -20.18 -8.76
C PHE A 221 -3.06 -21.71 -8.57
N ALA A 222 -4.04 -22.43 -9.08
CA ALA A 222 -4.04 -23.90 -9.06
C ALA A 222 -2.95 -24.51 -9.97
N ALA A 223 -2.68 -23.88 -11.11
CA ALA A 223 -1.65 -24.33 -12.08
C ALA A 223 -0.21 -24.03 -11.62
N VAL A 224 -0.03 -23.01 -10.79
CA VAL A 224 1.29 -22.56 -10.28
C VAL A 224 1.33 -22.73 -8.77
N PRO A 225 1.74 -23.92 -8.25
CA PRO A 225 1.86 -24.16 -6.81
C PRO A 225 3.11 -23.45 -6.25
N ALA A 226 3.08 -22.12 -6.20
CA ALA A 226 4.16 -21.33 -5.64
C ALA A 226 4.33 -21.60 -4.14
N GLN A 227 5.58 -21.64 -3.68
CA GLN A 227 5.86 -21.73 -2.24
C GLN A 227 5.67 -20.35 -1.60
N PRO A 228 4.68 -20.15 -0.73
CA PRO A 228 4.45 -18.85 -0.12
C PRO A 228 5.58 -18.51 0.86
N LEU A 229 6.04 -17.28 0.78
CA LEU A 229 7.02 -16.71 1.71
C LEU A 229 6.50 -15.38 2.26
N ARG A 230 7.14 -14.85 3.31
CA ARG A 230 6.86 -13.52 3.82
C ARG A 230 7.35 -12.48 2.81
N LEU A 231 6.46 -11.62 2.38
CA LEU A 231 6.66 -10.59 1.39
C LEU A 231 6.51 -9.19 2.00
N HIS A 232 7.02 -8.20 1.30
CA HIS A 232 6.59 -6.82 1.52
C HIS A 232 5.08 -6.67 1.24
N GLY A 233 4.59 -7.29 0.17
CA GLY A 233 3.19 -7.35 -0.20
C GLY A 233 2.70 -6.16 -1.05
N ASP A 234 3.27 -4.97 -0.84
CA ASP A 234 2.97 -3.74 -1.59
C ASP A 234 4.26 -3.04 -2.06
N CYS A 235 5.18 -3.80 -2.68
CA CYS A 235 6.51 -3.36 -3.09
C CYS A 235 6.46 -2.53 -4.38
N HIS A 236 5.77 -1.39 -4.35
CA HIS A 236 5.74 -0.44 -5.47
C HIS A 236 6.79 0.68 -5.29
N PRO A 237 7.12 1.45 -6.36
CA PRO A 237 8.16 2.47 -6.31
C PRO A 237 7.97 3.53 -5.23
N GLY A 238 6.73 3.83 -4.82
CA GLY A 238 6.42 4.77 -3.73
C GLY A 238 6.84 4.29 -2.34
N ASN A 239 7.05 2.97 -2.15
CA ASN A 239 7.54 2.36 -0.92
C ASN A 239 9.05 2.09 -0.95
N ILE A 240 9.76 2.66 -1.92
CA ILE A 240 11.21 2.57 -2.06
C ILE A 240 11.79 3.99 -2.04
N LEU A 241 12.55 4.29 -1.01
CA LEU A 241 13.29 5.55 -0.91
C LEU A 241 14.66 5.36 -1.53
N TRP A 242 14.85 5.85 -2.75
CA TRP A 242 16.14 5.83 -3.44
C TRP A 242 16.98 7.03 -3.08
N ARG A 243 18.25 6.80 -2.85
CA ARG A 243 19.21 7.87 -2.64
C ARG A 243 20.51 7.53 -3.35
N GLU A 244 21.05 8.46 -4.13
CA GLU A 244 22.32 8.26 -4.80
C GLU A 244 23.45 8.12 -3.78
N LEU A 245 24.45 7.28 -4.14
CA LEU A 245 25.67 7.08 -3.39
C LEU A 245 26.50 8.38 -3.40
N VAL A 246 26.48 9.13 -2.33
CA VAL A 246 27.42 10.23 -2.13
C VAL A 246 28.54 9.71 -1.23
N GLU A 247 29.73 9.53 -1.77
CA GLU A 247 30.90 8.93 -1.09
C GLU A 247 31.36 9.66 0.18
N THR A 248 30.86 10.88 0.43
CA THR A 248 31.35 11.74 1.49
C THR A 248 30.52 11.77 2.78
N GLN A 249 29.39 11.10 2.81
CA GLN A 249 28.55 11.02 4.02
C GLN A 249 28.33 9.56 4.39
N GLY A 250 29.00 9.13 5.43
CA GLY A 250 29.03 7.76 5.97
C GLY A 250 27.70 7.25 6.52
N ASP A 251 26.57 7.54 5.88
CA ASP A 251 25.28 6.94 6.24
C ASP A 251 24.35 6.86 5.03
N SER A 252 23.89 5.64 4.78
CA SER A 252 22.66 5.27 4.11
C SER A 252 22.44 5.80 2.69
N SER A 253 23.38 5.61 1.80
CA SER A 253 23.18 5.66 0.36
C SER A 253 22.56 4.34 -0.14
N GLY A 254 21.78 4.40 -1.18
CA GLY A 254 21.06 3.26 -1.76
C GLY A 254 19.57 3.24 -1.41
N PRO A 255 18.85 2.20 -1.84
CA PRO A 255 17.43 2.09 -1.57
C PRO A 255 17.18 1.75 -0.10
N HIS A 256 16.10 2.33 0.43
CA HIS A 256 15.49 1.91 1.68
C HIS A 256 14.04 1.50 1.40
N ILE A 257 13.68 0.29 1.77
CA ILE A 257 12.33 -0.21 1.67
C ILE A 257 11.57 0.24 2.92
N VAL A 258 10.42 0.85 2.72
CA VAL A 258 9.55 1.38 3.79
C VAL A 258 8.15 0.77 3.69
N ASP A 259 7.39 0.91 4.77
CA ASP A 259 5.97 0.58 4.86
C ASP A 259 5.64 -0.91 4.62
N LEU A 260 6.14 -1.76 5.52
CA LEU A 260 5.79 -3.19 5.58
C LEU A 260 4.37 -3.45 6.11
N ASP A 261 3.50 -2.43 6.17
CA ASP A 261 2.15 -2.51 6.74
C ASP A 261 1.26 -3.56 6.05
N ASP A 262 1.52 -3.82 4.78
CA ASP A 262 0.84 -4.83 3.97
C ASP A 262 1.64 -6.13 3.80
N ALA A 263 2.67 -6.35 4.65
CA ALA A 263 3.43 -7.59 4.64
C ALA A 263 2.50 -8.80 4.76
N VAL A 264 2.72 -9.82 3.92
CA VAL A 264 1.78 -10.91 3.68
C VAL A 264 2.54 -12.18 3.30
N MET A 265 1.92 -13.37 3.48
CA MET A 265 2.39 -14.59 2.84
C MET A 265 1.97 -14.60 1.38
N GLY A 266 2.86 -14.96 0.45
CA GLY A 266 2.48 -15.04 -0.97
C GLY A 266 3.61 -15.49 -1.89
N PRO A 267 3.35 -15.53 -3.22
CA PRO A 267 4.35 -15.87 -4.23
C PRO A 267 5.36 -14.75 -4.40
N ALA A 268 6.63 -15.09 -4.65
CA ALA A 268 7.72 -14.12 -4.77
C ALA A 268 7.47 -13.07 -5.85
N ILE A 269 6.80 -13.42 -6.92
CA ILE A 269 6.48 -12.51 -8.03
C ILE A 269 5.66 -11.29 -7.58
N GLN A 270 4.91 -11.36 -6.44
CA GLN A 270 4.12 -10.25 -5.93
C GLN A 270 4.95 -8.98 -5.73
N ASP A 271 6.13 -9.10 -5.14
CA ASP A 271 6.99 -7.94 -4.87
C ASP A 271 7.79 -7.50 -6.11
N LEU A 272 7.75 -8.26 -7.20
CA LEU A 272 8.52 -7.98 -8.42
C LEU A 272 7.68 -7.32 -9.51
N TRP A 273 6.45 -7.80 -9.74
CA TRP A 273 5.61 -7.29 -10.84
C TRP A 273 5.21 -5.84 -10.67
N MET A 274 5.14 -5.34 -9.43
CA MET A 274 4.77 -3.96 -9.14
C MET A 274 5.83 -2.92 -9.56
N LEU A 275 7.01 -3.39 -9.97
CA LEU A 275 8.07 -2.59 -10.58
C LEU A 275 7.92 -2.46 -12.11
N LEU A 276 6.98 -3.19 -12.71
CA LEU A 276 6.82 -3.24 -14.16
C LEU A 276 5.80 -2.24 -14.66
N SER A 277 6.08 -1.65 -15.81
CA SER A 277 5.16 -0.71 -16.47
C SER A 277 5.38 -0.67 -17.98
N GLY A 278 4.37 -0.16 -18.71
CA GLY A 278 4.44 0.04 -20.15
C GLY A 278 3.95 -1.18 -20.96
N SER A 279 4.46 -1.32 -22.18
CA SER A 279 4.10 -2.42 -23.08
C SER A 279 4.63 -3.78 -22.59
N PRO A 280 4.08 -4.91 -23.08
CA PRO A 280 4.62 -6.24 -22.76
C PRO A 280 6.12 -6.39 -23.05
N ASP A 281 6.63 -5.78 -24.12
CA ASP A 281 8.06 -5.83 -24.45
C ASP A 281 8.89 -5.00 -23.44
N ALA A 282 8.40 -3.84 -23.02
CA ALA A 282 9.05 -3.05 -21.97
C ALA A 282 9.06 -3.82 -20.64
N MET A 283 7.94 -4.40 -20.25
CA MET A 283 7.83 -5.22 -19.02
C MET A 283 8.75 -6.45 -19.08
N ARG A 284 8.91 -7.07 -20.24
CA ARG A 284 9.86 -8.19 -20.44
C ARG A 284 11.30 -7.73 -20.15
N GLY A 285 11.72 -6.61 -20.73
CA GLY A 285 13.05 -6.05 -20.48
C GLY A 285 13.29 -5.66 -19.02
N GLN A 286 12.29 -5.07 -18.39
CA GLN A 286 12.33 -4.70 -16.97
C GLN A 286 12.42 -5.94 -16.07
N MET A 287 11.57 -6.95 -16.29
CA MET A 287 11.60 -8.20 -15.51
C MET A 287 12.93 -8.93 -15.71
N ALA A 288 13.47 -8.94 -16.91
CA ALA A 288 14.78 -9.50 -17.20
C ALA A 288 15.87 -8.84 -16.32
N ALA A 289 15.88 -7.51 -16.23
CA ALA A 289 16.84 -6.78 -15.41
C ALA A 289 16.64 -7.06 -13.90
N VAL A 290 15.39 -7.08 -13.42
CA VAL A 290 15.06 -7.42 -12.03
C VAL A 290 15.57 -8.82 -11.70
N LEU A 291 15.26 -9.81 -12.53
CA LEU A 291 15.64 -11.21 -12.27
C LEU A 291 17.14 -11.45 -12.41
N GLN A 292 17.87 -10.71 -13.25
CA GLN A 292 19.33 -10.72 -13.25
C GLN A 292 19.92 -10.33 -11.88
N GLY A 293 19.33 -9.34 -11.21
CA GLY A 293 19.71 -8.97 -9.87
C GLY A 293 19.26 -10.01 -8.83
N TYR A 294 18.01 -10.42 -8.90
CA TYR A 294 17.37 -11.32 -7.96
C TYR A 294 18.10 -12.67 -7.85
N ARG A 295 18.44 -13.27 -8.98
CA ARG A 295 19.11 -14.59 -9.05
C ARG A 295 20.51 -14.62 -8.44
N GLN A 296 21.10 -13.48 -8.10
CA GLN A 296 22.37 -13.43 -7.39
C GLN A 296 22.26 -13.87 -5.93
N PHE A 297 21.07 -13.76 -5.33
CA PHE A 297 20.84 -14.06 -3.92
C PHE A 297 19.81 -15.16 -3.68
N ARG A 298 18.85 -15.34 -4.58
CA ARG A 298 17.79 -16.34 -4.46
C ARG A 298 17.39 -16.88 -5.83
N ARG A 299 17.09 -18.17 -5.91
CA ARG A 299 16.48 -18.76 -7.12
C ARG A 299 15.07 -18.21 -7.29
N PHE A 300 14.66 -17.99 -8.52
CA PHE A 300 13.29 -17.60 -8.88
C PHE A 300 12.61 -18.75 -9.62
N ASP A 301 11.39 -19.06 -9.22
CA ASP A 301 10.56 -20.02 -9.96
C ASP A 301 9.89 -19.30 -11.13
N VAL A 302 10.38 -19.55 -12.34
CA VAL A 302 9.88 -18.89 -13.56
C VAL A 302 8.40 -19.13 -13.82
N ARG A 303 7.81 -20.21 -13.28
CA ARG A 303 6.36 -20.47 -13.40
C ARG A 303 5.53 -19.37 -12.75
N GLU A 304 6.07 -18.68 -11.73
CA GLU A 304 5.39 -17.57 -11.08
C GLU A 304 5.16 -16.36 -12.00
N LEU A 305 5.86 -16.26 -13.15
CA LEU A 305 5.58 -15.23 -14.16
C LEU A 305 4.12 -15.29 -14.67
N ALA A 306 3.52 -16.48 -14.70
CA ALA A 306 2.13 -16.66 -15.06
C ALA A 306 1.14 -16.07 -14.03
N LEU A 307 1.61 -15.70 -12.83
CA LEU A 307 0.78 -15.07 -11.79
C LEU A 307 0.75 -13.53 -11.88
N ILE A 308 1.47 -12.89 -12.78
CA ILE A 308 1.52 -11.42 -12.89
C ILE A 308 0.12 -10.84 -13.12
N GLU A 309 -0.57 -11.26 -14.14
CA GLU A 309 -1.90 -10.73 -14.47
C GLU A 309 -2.99 -11.18 -13.47
N PRO A 310 -2.99 -12.43 -12.97
CA PRO A 310 -3.81 -12.82 -11.83
C PRO A 310 -3.63 -11.92 -10.59
N LEU A 311 -2.39 -11.62 -10.18
CA LEU A 311 -2.10 -10.74 -9.05
C LEU A 311 -2.53 -9.29 -9.30
N ARG A 312 -2.36 -8.78 -10.51
CA ARG A 312 -2.86 -7.46 -10.92
C ARG A 312 -4.38 -7.39 -10.83
N THR A 313 -5.06 -8.43 -11.28
CA THR A 313 -6.52 -8.56 -11.17
C THR A 313 -6.97 -8.55 -9.71
N LEU A 314 -6.32 -9.34 -8.85
CA LEU A 314 -6.59 -9.34 -7.41
C LEU A 314 -6.38 -7.97 -6.79
N ARG A 315 -5.30 -7.26 -7.14
CA ARG A 315 -5.03 -5.90 -6.66
C ARG A 315 -6.15 -4.92 -7.04
N MET A 316 -6.66 -4.98 -8.26
CA MET A 316 -7.74 -4.10 -8.73
C MET A 316 -9.02 -4.30 -7.91
N ILE A 317 -9.42 -5.55 -7.70
CA ILE A 317 -10.63 -5.90 -6.92
C ILE A 317 -10.44 -5.53 -5.45
N HIS A 318 -9.28 -5.88 -4.88
CA HIS A 318 -8.94 -5.58 -3.49
C HIS A 318 -8.90 -4.06 -3.22
N HIS A 319 -8.33 -3.27 -4.13
CA HIS A 319 -8.27 -1.81 -4.01
C HIS A 319 -9.67 -1.18 -4.01
N SER A 320 -10.58 -1.65 -4.86
CA SER A 320 -11.97 -1.19 -4.85
C SER A 320 -12.67 -1.50 -3.52
N ALA A 321 -12.44 -2.70 -2.97
CA ALA A 321 -12.99 -3.08 -1.67
C ALA A 321 -12.35 -2.28 -0.52
N TRP A 322 -11.06 -1.99 -0.60
CA TRP A 322 -10.36 -1.13 0.35
C TRP A 322 -10.96 0.28 0.41
N LEU A 323 -11.31 0.87 -0.75
CA LEU A 323 -12.01 2.15 -0.81
C LEU A 323 -13.42 2.05 -0.22
N ALA A 324 -14.18 1.01 -0.55
CA ALA A 324 -15.53 0.80 -0.07
C ALA A 324 -15.59 0.66 1.46
N GLU A 325 -14.69 -0.11 2.05
CA GLU A 325 -14.60 -0.31 3.51
C GLU A 325 -14.35 0.99 4.27
N ARG A 326 -13.73 1.98 3.62
CA ARG A 326 -13.34 3.26 4.21
C ARG A 326 -14.20 4.43 3.76
N TRP A 327 -15.22 4.15 2.95
CA TRP A 327 -16.03 5.21 2.33
C TRP A 327 -16.80 6.06 3.33
N SER A 328 -17.09 5.51 4.52
CA SER A 328 -17.70 6.26 5.63
C SER A 328 -16.71 7.17 6.36
N ASP A 329 -15.39 7.02 6.15
CA ASP A 329 -14.38 7.92 6.69
C ASP A 329 -14.43 9.26 5.93
N PRO A 330 -14.69 10.41 6.60
CA PRO A 330 -14.84 11.71 5.93
C PRO A 330 -13.65 12.16 5.09
N ALA A 331 -12.47 11.58 5.29
CA ALA A 331 -11.28 11.88 4.49
C ALA A 331 -11.30 11.21 3.10
N PHE A 332 -12.07 10.12 2.91
CA PHE A 332 -12.03 9.34 1.68
C PHE A 332 -12.81 9.96 0.52
N PRO A 333 -14.09 10.40 0.67
CA PRO A 333 -14.80 11.00 -0.45
C PRO A 333 -14.11 12.21 -1.08
N PRO A 334 -13.51 13.15 -0.34
CA PRO A 334 -12.74 14.24 -0.96
C PRO A 334 -11.45 13.78 -1.64
N ALA A 335 -10.79 12.74 -1.13
CA ALA A 335 -9.55 12.21 -1.69
C ALA A 335 -9.79 11.36 -2.95
N PHE A 336 -10.94 10.68 -3.03
CA PHE A 336 -11.30 9.76 -4.10
C PHE A 336 -12.67 10.10 -4.71
N PRO A 337 -12.91 11.34 -5.21
CA PRO A 337 -14.22 11.81 -5.61
C PRO A 337 -14.82 11.04 -6.81
N TRP A 338 -14.00 10.29 -7.51
CA TRP A 338 -14.39 9.44 -8.64
C TRP A 338 -14.94 8.07 -8.22
N PHE A 339 -14.63 7.60 -6.99
CA PHE A 339 -15.06 6.28 -6.51
C PHE A 339 -16.60 6.24 -6.30
N GLY A 340 -17.21 5.10 -6.59
CA GLY A 340 -18.66 4.91 -6.49
C GLY A 340 -19.47 5.49 -7.65
N THR A 341 -18.85 6.27 -8.56
CA THR A 341 -19.56 6.82 -9.73
C THR A 341 -19.79 5.76 -10.81
N ALA A 342 -20.81 5.98 -11.65
CA ALA A 342 -21.07 5.10 -12.81
C ALA A 342 -19.86 5.03 -13.76
N GLY A 343 -19.13 6.14 -13.93
CA GLY A 343 -17.90 6.18 -14.74
C GLY A 343 -16.81 5.27 -14.18
N TYR A 344 -16.60 5.29 -12.87
CA TYR A 344 -15.63 4.42 -12.23
C TYR A 344 -15.93 2.94 -12.44
N TRP A 345 -17.18 2.52 -12.17
CA TRP A 345 -17.58 1.11 -12.31
C TRP A 345 -17.59 0.64 -13.75
N GLY A 346 -17.96 1.52 -14.69
CA GLY A 346 -17.85 1.23 -16.13
C GLY A 346 -16.39 1.00 -16.55
N GLN A 347 -15.46 1.87 -16.08
CA GLN A 347 -14.03 1.72 -16.33
C GLN A 347 -13.47 0.46 -15.67
N GLN A 348 -13.85 0.15 -14.44
CA GLN A 348 -13.46 -1.08 -13.75
C GLN A 348 -13.89 -2.33 -14.51
N THR A 349 -15.11 -2.33 -15.07
CA THR A 349 -15.60 -3.44 -15.91
C THR A 349 -14.73 -3.62 -17.14
N MET A 350 -14.39 -2.54 -17.86
CA MET A 350 -13.50 -2.59 -19.03
C MET A 350 -12.11 -3.10 -18.65
N GLN A 351 -11.51 -2.59 -17.59
CA GLN A 351 -10.20 -3.02 -17.12
C GLN A 351 -10.18 -4.49 -16.71
N LEU A 352 -11.26 -5.00 -16.09
CA LEU A 352 -11.37 -6.43 -15.79
C LEU A 352 -11.51 -7.28 -17.06
N GLN A 353 -12.18 -6.80 -18.12
CA GLN A 353 -12.22 -7.46 -19.42
C GLN A 353 -10.82 -7.52 -20.05
N GLU A 354 -10.07 -6.42 -20.00
CA GLU A 354 -8.66 -6.39 -20.45
C GLU A 354 -7.80 -7.39 -19.66
N GLN A 355 -8.04 -7.52 -18.36
CA GLN A 355 -7.34 -8.51 -17.53
C GLN A 355 -7.73 -9.97 -17.88
N ILE A 356 -8.99 -10.24 -18.21
CA ILE A 356 -9.42 -11.55 -18.71
C ILE A 356 -8.65 -11.91 -19.99
N GLU A 357 -8.53 -10.96 -20.93
CA GLU A 357 -7.76 -11.16 -22.16
C GLU A 357 -6.26 -11.37 -21.86
N ALA A 358 -5.69 -10.56 -20.98
CA ALA A 358 -4.29 -10.65 -20.58
C ALA A 358 -3.96 -11.99 -19.89
N MET A 359 -4.83 -12.49 -19.02
CA MET A 359 -4.67 -13.82 -18.39
C MET A 359 -4.83 -14.97 -19.37
N GLY A 360 -5.52 -14.76 -20.51
CA GLY A 360 -5.62 -15.73 -21.61
C GLY A 360 -4.40 -15.72 -22.56
N ALA A 361 -3.54 -14.70 -22.49
CA ALA A 361 -2.33 -14.60 -23.28
C ALA A 361 -1.18 -15.42 -22.65
N PRO A 362 -0.15 -15.82 -23.45
CA PRO A 362 1.04 -16.43 -22.87
C PRO A 362 1.70 -15.51 -21.82
N PRO A 363 2.23 -16.07 -20.72
CA PRO A 363 2.98 -15.29 -19.73
C PRO A 363 4.23 -14.65 -20.36
N LEU A 364 4.83 -13.70 -19.64
CA LEU A 364 6.09 -13.08 -20.07
C LEU A 364 7.13 -14.20 -20.30
N ASP A 365 7.58 -14.29 -21.55
CA ASP A 365 8.61 -15.24 -21.94
C ASP A 365 10.00 -14.61 -21.75
N LEU A 366 10.87 -15.31 -21.03
CA LEU A 366 12.24 -14.90 -20.75
C LEU A 366 13.18 -16.03 -21.18
N ASP A 367 13.33 -16.22 -22.51
CA ASP A 367 14.06 -17.30 -23.20
C ASP A 367 15.45 -17.65 -22.65
N TRP A 368 16.03 -16.82 -21.78
CA TRP A 368 17.39 -16.99 -21.24
C TRP A 368 17.40 -17.42 -19.75
N LEU A 369 16.22 -17.68 -19.15
CA LEU A 369 16.11 -18.05 -17.74
C LEU A 369 16.19 -19.56 -17.48
N ASP A 370 16.21 -20.39 -18.51
CA ASP A 370 16.34 -21.86 -18.44
C ASP A 370 17.74 -22.32 -18.06
#